data_0f9043875b22967dcd211c2e26830930
#
_entry.id   0f9043875b22967dcd211c2e26830930
#
_cell.length_a   1.000
_cell.length_b   1.000
_cell.length_c   1.000
_cell.angle_alpha   90.00
_cell.angle_beta   90.00
_cell.angle_gamma   90.00
#
_symmetry.space_group_name_H-M   'P 1'
#
loop_
_entity.id
_entity.type
_entity.pdbx_description
1 polymer ?
#
loop_
_entity_poly.entity_id
_entity_poly.type
_entity_poly.pdbx_seq_one_letter_code
_entity_poly.pdbx_strand_id
1 'polypeptide(L)'
;MDRLIFTAMSALKQLDSMKLKNSNALANASTVGFKETFTFATQTAQVAGAGFDSRFVPMNRSNDELVINSGPLITTGNKLDIYLKDKAVLGVQTSDGNTAFTRRGDLMVDSAGFLTTANGHTVLGEGGGPIPVPIGLELAVADDGSILATDLTVPEAPPTVVGNLLLRDSEGTRLVRRADGLFEAMGSGGQGGDFESGPTPPSVQAGAIEGSSINIAEKLVNFMDMSRSFEMRIKIISEMKELDNSGATMMRYA
;
A
#
# COMPACT_ATOMS: atom_id res chain seq x y z
N MET A 1 -14.06 -6.64 -38.19
CA MET A 1 -14.40 -7.25 -36.88
C MET A 1 -13.21 -7.40 -35.95
N ASP A 2 -12.03 -7.67 -36.47
CA ASP A 2 -10.76 -7.76 -35.71
C ASP A 2 -10.49 -6.57 -34.75
N ARG A 3 -10.83 -5.34 -35.12
CA ARG A 3 -10.68 -4.14 -34.27
C ARG A 3 -11.55 -4.18 -33.00
N LEU A 4 -12.78 -4.67 -33.10
CA LEU A 4 -13.71 -4.76 -31.96
C LEU A 4 -13.25 -5.83 -30.98
N ILE A 5 -12.79 -6.97 -31.48
CA ILE A 5 -12.25 -8.07 -30.65
C ILE A 5 -11.00 -7.59 -29.92
N PHE A 6 -10.09 -6.90 -30.60
CA PHE A 6 -8.87 -6.35 -29.98
C PHE A 6 -9.20 -5.35 -28.86
N THR A 7 -10.14 -4.42 -29.12
CA THR A 7 -10.57 -3.44 -28.10
C THR A 7 -11.25 -4.12 -26.91
N ALA A 8 -12.09 -5.14 -27.19
CA ALA A 8 -12.76 -5.91 -26.13
C ALA A 8 -11.77 -6.70 -25.27
N MET A 9 -10.75 -7.34 -25.88
CA MET A 9 -9.69 -8.04 -25.14
C MET A 9 -8.85 -7.08 -24.30
N SER A 10 -8.52 -5.90 -24.83
CA SER A 10 -7.79 -4.87 -24.11
C SER A 10 -8.55 -4.39 -22.88
N ALA A 11 -9.85 -4.14 -23.04
CA ALA A 11 -10.74 -3.77 -21.95
C ALA A 11 -10.94 -4.90 -20.92
N LEU A 12 -10.87 -6.18 -21.36
CA LEU A 12 -10.93 -7.33 -20.47
C LEU A 12 -9.67 -7.42 -19.60
N LYS A 13 -8.47 -7.24 -20.17
CA LYS A 13 -7.20 -7.20 -19.42
C LYS A 13 -7.19 -6.09 -18.37
N GLN A 14 -7.74 -4.93 -18.71
CA GLN A 14 -7.86 -3.83 -17.74
C GLN A 14 -8.78 -4.19 -16.58
N LEU A 15 -9.93 -4.81 -16.88
CA LEU A 15 -10.87 -5.26 -15.85
C LEU A 15 -10.25 -6.33 -14.95
N ASP A 16 -9.48 -7.25 -15.50
CA ASP A 16 -8.76 -8.28 -14.74
C ASP A 16 -7.73 -7.65 -13.78
N SER A 17 -6.96 -6.67 -14.25
CA SER A 17 -6.04 -5.91 -13.40
C SER A 17 -6.76 -5.18 -12.26
N MET A 18 -7.91 -4.56 -12.52
CA MET A 18 -8.73 -3.93 -11.49
C MET A 18 -9.28 -4.94 -10.49
N LYS A 19 -9.71 -6.12 -10.96
CA LYS A 19 -10.19 -7.22 -10.12
C LYS A 19 -9.09 -7.73 -9.19
N LEU A 20 -7.86 -7.89 -9.68
CA LEU A 20 -6.72 -8.29 -8.87
C LEU A 20 -6.41 -7.25 -7.77
N LYS A 21 -6.43 -5.96 -8.10
CA LYS A 21 -6.23 -4.88 -7.12
C LYS A 21 -7.32 -4.87 -6.05
N ASN A 22 -8.58 -5.01 -6.45
CA ASN A 22 -9.71 -5.08 -5.52
C ASN A 22 -9.65 -6.33 -4.63
N SER A 23 -9.24 -7.48 -5.16
CA SER A 23 -9.02 -8.71 -4.39
C SER A 23 -7.89 -8.55 -3.38
N ASN A 24 -6.79 -7.88 -3.76
CA ASN A 24 -5.69 -7.57 -2.85
C ASN A 24 -6.14 -6.63 -1.73
N ALA A 25 -6.92 -5.59 -2.05
CA ALA A 25 -7.50 -4.70 -1.06
C ALA A 25 -8.41 -5.46 -0.07
N LEU A 26 -9.28 -6.33 -0.59
CA LEU A 26 -10.17 -7.15 0.25
C LEU A 26 -9.41 -8.11 1.16
N ALA A 27 -8.36 -8.77 0.65
CA ALA A 27 -7.50 -9.66 1.43
C ALA A 27 -6.79 -8.93 2.58
N ASN A 28 -6.51 -7.62 2.42
CA ASN A 28 -5.85 -6.79 3.41
C ASN A 28 -6.81 -5.89 4.20
N ALA A 29 -8.10 -6.16 4.15
CA ALA A 29 -9.12 -5.35 4.83
C ALA A 29 -9.02 -5.38 6.37
N SER A 30 -8.38 -6.41 6.94
CA SER A 30 -8.09 -6.52 8.37
C SER A 30 -6.62 -6.27 8.73
N THR A 31 -5.77 -5.94 7.75
CA THR A 31 -4.34 -5.72 7.98
C THR A 31 -4.09 -4.36 8.59
N VAL A 32 -3.37 -4.31 9.72
CA VAL A 32 -3.00 -3.09 10.43
C VAL A 32 -2.21 -2.15 9.52
N GLY A 33 -2.60 -0.87 9.47
CA GLY A 33 -1.90 0.15 8.71
C GLY A 33 -1.97 0.01 7.19
N PHE A 34 -2.82 -0.89 6.67
CA PHE A 34 -2.95 -1.08 5.23
C PHE A 34 -3.55 0.15 4.54
N LYS A 35 -2.90 0.59 3.46
CA LYS A 35 -3.35 1.68 2.59
C LYS A 35 -3.62 1.18 1.18
N GLU A 36 -4.70 1.65 0.60
CA GLU A 36 -5.02 1.32 -0.79
C GLU A 36 -4.16 2.14 -1.75
N THR A 37 -3.70 1.50 -2.82
CA THR A 37 -3.04 2.17 -3.94
C THR A 37 -4.06 2.53 -5.00
N PHE A 38 -4.06 3.79 -5.41
CA PHE A 38 -4.91 4.28 -6.50
C PHE A 38 -4.11 4.36 -7.80
N THR A 39 -4.71 3.85 -8.88
CA THR A 39 -4.15 4.04 -10.22
C THR A 39 -4.79 5.28 -10.82
N PHE A 40 -4.02 6.35 -10.92
CA PHE A 40 -4.46 7.55 -11.63
C PHE A 40 -4.24 7.38 -13.13
N ALA A 41 -5.31 7.62 -13.89
CA ALA A 41 -5.39 7.77 -15.34
C ALA A 41 -4.93 6.58 -16.20
N THR A 42 -5.89 6.03 -16.92
CA THR A 42 -5.66 5.21 -18.10
C THR A 42 -5.39 6.15 -19.30
N GLN A 43 -4.18 6.19 -19.80
CA GLN A 43 -3.89 6.84 -21.08
C GLN A 43 -4.13 5.84 -22.21
N THR A 44 -4.82 6.27 -23.26
CA THR A 44 -4.95 5.49 -24.48
C THR A 44 -3.73 5.73 -25.36
N ALA A 45 -2.97 4.68 -25.66
CA ALA A 45 -1.88 4.76 -26.64
C ALA A 45 -2.32 4.12 -27.96
N GLN A 46 -1.98 4.77 -29.06
CA GLN A 46 -2.13 4.20 -30.39
C GLN A 46 -1.04 3.15 -30.61
N VAL A 47 -1.40 1.98 -31.11
CA VAL A 47 -0.41 0.95 -31.45
C VAL A 47 0.27 1.34 -32.75
N ALA A 48 1.59 1.54 -32.71
CA ALA A 48 2.39 1.82 -33.89
C ALA A 48 2.69 0.53 -34.66
N GLY A 49 2.49 0.55 -35.97
CA GLY A 49 2.81 -0.57 -36.87
C GLY A 49 1.90 -0.61 -38.10
N ALA A 50 2.41 -1.14 -39.20
CA ALA A 50 1.64 -1.28 -40.43
C ALA A 50 0.34 -2.07 -40.22
N GLY A 51 -0.81 -1.47 -40.51
CA GLY A 51 -2.14 -2.05 -40.29
C GLY A 51 -2.70 -1.91 -38.86
N PHE A 52 -1.99 -1.25 -37.93
CA PHE A 52 -2.41 -1.05 -36.55
C PHE A 52 -2.82 0.40 -36.21
N ASP A 53 -2.67 1.34 -37.14
CA ASP A 53 -2.84 2.79 -36.91
C ASP A 53 -4.21 3.22 -36.35
N SER A 54 -5.18 2.33 -36.40
CA SER A 54 -6.52 2.54 -35.84
C SER A 54 -6.78 1.76 -34.54
N ARG A 55 -5.78 1.13 -33.96
CA ARG A 55 -5.90 0.35 -32.73
C ARG A 55 -5.38 1.14 -31.55
N PHE A 56 -6.24 1.28 -30.55
CA PHE A 56 -5.94 1.94 -29.29
C PHE A 56 -5.89 0.93 -28.16
N VAL A 57 -4.86 0.99 -27.35
CA VAL A 57 -4.71 0.17 -26.15
C VAL A 57 -4.75 1.10 -24.92
N PRO A 58 -5.58 0.81 -23.94
CA PRO A 58 -5.47 1.51 -22.66
C PRO A 58 -4.12 1.14 -22.04
N MET A 59 -3.24 2.09 -21.89
CA MET A 59 -2.01 1.95 -21.11
C MET A 59 -2.28 2.40 -19.68
N ASN A 60 -2.24 1.45 -18.76
CA ASN A 60 -2.12 1.80 -17.36
C ASN A 60 -0.69 2.30 -17.14
N ARG A 61 -0.50 3.60 -17.06
CA ARG A 61 0.62 4.12 -16.30
C ARG A 61 0.27 3.84 -14.84
N SER A 62 0.75 2.74 -14.33
CA SER A 62 0.64 2.45 -12.90
C SER A 62 1.56 3.39 -12.14
N ASN A 63 1.11 4.62 -11.97
CA ASN A 63 1.55 5.41 -10.87
C ASN A 63 0.77 4.87 -9.66
N ASP A 64 1.24 3.79 -9.07
CA ASP A 64 0.68 3.22 -7.85
C ASP A 64 0.99 4.19 -6.68
N GLU A 65 0.42 5.39 -6.78
CA GLU A 65 0.55 6.41 -5.77
C GLU A 65 -0.29 6.04 -4.57
N LEU A 66 0.33 6.11 -3.41
CA LEU A 66 -0.30 5.82 -2.15
C LEU A 66 -1.03 7.06 -1.64
N VAL A 67 -2.31 6.94 -1.38
CA VAL A 67 -3.04 7.99 -0.67
C VAL A 67 -3.04 7.64 0.81
N ILE A 68 -2.28 8.42 1.58
CA ILE A 68 -2.19 8.25 3.03
C ILE A 68 -3.33 9.03 3.70
N ASN A 69 -4.50 8.40 3.73
CA ASN A 69 -5.59 8.84 4.58
C ASN A 69 -5.61 8.01 5.86
N SER A 70 -5.84 8.63 7.01
CA SER A 70 -5.94 7.91 8.28
C SER A 70 -7.08 6.89 8.24
N GLY A 71 -6.77 5.66 8.67
CA GLY A 71 -7.74 4.60 8.87
C GLY A 71 -8.42 4.70 10.24
N PRO A 72 -9.34 3.77 10.54
CA PRO A 72 -9.99 3.74 11.86
C PRO A 72 -8.97 3.50 12.97
N LEU A 73 -9.09 4.24 14.07
CA LEU A 73 -8.31 4.04 15.28
C LEU A 73 -8.85 2.84 16.04
N ILE A 74 -7.97 1.90 16.38
CA ILE A 74 -8.29 0.70 17.18
C ILE A 74 -7.48 0.77 18.47
N THR A 75 -8.13 0.99 19.60
CA THR A 75 -7.48 1.01 20.91
C THR A 75 -7.12 -0.41 21.34
N THR A 76 -5.84 -0.65 21.61
CA THR A 76 -5.34 -1.96 22.04
C THR A 76 -4.94 -1.97 23.52
N GLY A 77 -4.56 -0.81 24.06
CA GLY A 77 -4.04 -0.66 25.43
C GLY A 77 -2.59 -1.13 25.60
N ASN A 78 -1.95 -1.64 24.56
CA ASN A 78 -0.53 -1.98 24.59
C ASN A 78 0.31 -0.71 24.41
N LYS A 79 1.24 -0.43 25.33
CA LYS A 79 2.07 0.78 25.36
C LYS A 79 3.04 0.92 24.18
N LEU A 80 3.33 -0.20 23.49
CA LEU A 80 4.18 -0.22 22.29
C LEU A 80 3.38 -0.03 21.01
N ASP A 81 2.06 -0.21 21.05
CA ASP A 81 1.23 0.02 19.89
C ASP A 81 1.08 1.52 19.66
N ILE A 82 1.29 1.96 18.43
CA ILE A 82 1.21 3.35 18.02
C ILE A 82 0.23 3.57 16.88
N TYR A 83 -0.56 4.61 16.99
CA TYR A 83 -1.38 5.14 15.91
C TYR A 83 -0.66 6.38 15.34
N LEU A 84 -0.32 6.32 14.07
CA LEU A 84 0.33 7.42 13.35
C LEU A 84 -0.73 8.46 12.96
N LYS A 85 -0.60 9.70 13.43
CA LYS A 85 -1.56 10.77 13.12
C LYS A 85 -1.32 11.32 11.72
N ASP A 86 -2.35 11.90 11.14
CA ASP A 86 -2.34 12.59 9.85
C ASP A 86 -1.61 11.80 8.74
N LYS A 87 -0.60 12.38 8.11
CA LYS A 87 0.21 11.77 7.04
C LYS A 87 1.56 11.22 7.55
N ALA A 88 1.72 11.07 8.88
CA ALA A 88 2.94 10.53 9.44
C ALA A 88 3.20 9.10 8.99
N VAL A 89 4.44 8.76 8.73
CA VAL A 89 4.91 7.41 8.40
C VAL A 89 6.09 7.05 9.28
N LEU A 90 6.19 5.76 9.62
CA LEU A 90 7.24 5.19 10.45
C LEU A 90 8.34 4.61 9.57
N GLY A 91 9.60 4.97 9.81
CA GLY A 91 10.76 4.42 9.13
C GLY A 91 11.12 3.03 9.64
N VAL A 92 11.30 2.10 8.71
CA VAL A 92 11.71 0.71 8.97
C VAL A 92 12.81 0.29 8.03
N GLN A 93 13.59 -0.71 8.43
CA GLN A 93 14.61 -1.30 7.60
C GLN A 93 14.02 -2.46 6.80
N THR A 94 14.29 -2.47 5.50
CA THR A 94 13.95 -3.60 4.61
C THR A 94 14.93 -4.75 4.79
N SER A 95 14.61 -5.93 4.27
CA SER A 95 15.54 -7.07 4.19
C SER A 95 16.86 -6.77 3.47
N ASP A 96 16.83 -5.79 2.56
CA ASP A 96 17.97 -5.37 1.76
C ASP A 96 18.83 -4.30 2.49
N GLY A 97 18.46 -3.94 3.72
CA GLY A 97 19.17 -2.93 4.52
C GLY A 97 18.80 -1.48 4.20
N ASN A 98 17.90 -1.24 3.26
CA ASN A 98 17.46 0.10 2.88
C ASN A 98 16.35 0.62 3.81
N THR A 99 16.20 1.93 3.88
CA THR A 99 15.09 2.58 4.59
C THR A 99 13.80 2.51 3.76
N ALA A 100 12.74 2.07 4.38
CA ALA A 100 11.37 2.13 3.85
C ALA A 100 10.42 2.62 4.94
N PHE A 101 9.17 2.87 4.59
CA PHE A 101 8.19 3.46 5.49
C PHE A 101 6.95 2.57 5.61
N THR A 102 6.26 2.71 6.74
CA THR A 102 5.02 1.98 6.99
C THR A 102 4.04 2.82 7.82
N ARG A 103 2.76 2.44 7.77
CA ARG A 103 1.73 2.94 8.70
C ARG A 103 1.38 1.89 9.76
N ARG A 104 2.12 0.80 9.79
CA ARG A 104 1.94 -0.26 10.76
C ARG A 104 2.56 0.13 12.09
N GLY A 105 1.77 0.13 13.14
CA GLY A 105 2.20 0.58 14.47
C GLY A 105 2.13 -0.49 15.55
N ASP A 106 1.93 -1.76 15.20
CA ASP A 106 2.02 -2.89 16.13
C ASP A 106 3.50 -3.26 16.35
N LEU A 107 4.11 -2.60 17.33
CA LEU A 107 5.54 -2.75 17.63
C LEU A 107 5.77 -3.83 18.67
N MET A 108 6.91 -4.52 18.53
CA MET A 108 7.37 -5.54 19.45
C MET A 108 8.90 -5.51 19.57
N VAL A 109 9.42 -6.11 20.62
CA VAL A 109 10.87 -6.28 20.80
C VAL A 109 11.24 -7.69 20.34
N ASP A 110 12.24 -7.80 19.49
CA ASP A 110 12.73 -9.10 19.02
C ASP A 110 13.66 -9.76 20.05
N SER A 111 14.08 -11.00 19.77
CA SER A 111 15.00 -11.74 20.63
C SER A 111 16.42 -11.17 20.70
N ALA A 112 16.78 -10.30 19.77
CA ALA A 112 18.07 -9.62 19.72
C ALA A 112 18.04 -8.29 20.49
N GLY A 113 16.87 -7.86 20.99
CA GLY A 113 16.70 -6.62 21.74
C GLY A 113 16.54 -5.40 20.83
N PHE A 114 16.01 -5.58 19.62
CA PHE A 114 15.68 -4.47 18.72
C PHE A 114 14.16 -4.29 18.61
N LEU A 115 13.75 -3.05 18.40
CA LEU A 115 12.36 -2.74 18.13
C LEU A 115 12.01 -3.16 16.68
N THR A 116 10.96 -3.97 16.54
CA THR A 116 10.47 -4.47 15.25
C THR A 116 8.96 -4.30 15.11
N THR A 117 8.45 -4.30 13.91
CA THR A 117 7.01 -4.45 13.64
C THR A 117 6.62 -5.92 13.74
N ALA A 118 5.34 -6.23 13.95
CA ALA A 118 4.85 -7.62 14.00
C ALA A 118 5.12 -8.43 12.70
N ASN A 119 5.44 -7.75 11.58
CA ASN A 119 5.89 -8.39 10.34
C ASN A 119 7.40 -8.68 10.31
N GLY A 120 8.16 -8.33 11.36
CA GLY A 120 9.59 -8.58 11.47
C GLY A 120 10.49 -7.53 10.83
N HIS A 121 9.96 -6.38 10.40
CA HIS A 121 10.81 -5.28 9.93
C HIS A 121 11.36 -4.50 11.12
N THR A 122 12.68 -4.27 11.13
CA THR A 122 13.35 -3.51 12.19
C THR A 122 12.97 -2.03 12.11
N VAL A 123 12.53 -1.46 13.23
CA VAL A 123 12.18 -0.05 13.32
C VAL A 123 13.43 0.79 13.41
N LEU A 124 13.48 1.87 12.63
CA LEU A 124 14.60 2.79 12.61
C LEU A 124 14.37 3.97 13.55
N GLY A 125 15.44 4.38 14.19
CA GLY A 125 15.49 5.63 14.92
C GLY A 125 15.82 6.83 14.03
N GLU A 126 15.66 8.03 14.56
CA GLU A 126 15.96 9.31 13.87
C GLU A 126 17.37 9.36 13.26
N GLY A 127 18.33 8.64 13.84
CA GLY A 127 19.69 8.49 13.31
C GLY A 127 19.83 7.50 12.16
N GLY A 128 18.73 6.91 11.65
CA GLY A 128 18.73 5.95 10.54
C GLY A 128 19.20 4.54 10.91
N GLY A 129 19.48 4.26 12.18
CA GLY A 129 19.89 2.95 12.69
C GLY A 129 18.79 2.24 13.48
N PRO A 130 18.93 0.91 13.70
CA PRO A 130 18.04 0.15 14.58
C PRO A 130 18.05 0.71 16.01
N ILE A 131 16.92 0.64 16.70
CA ILE A 131 16.79 1.12 18.08
C ILE A 131 17.04 -0.06 19.01
N PRO A 132 18.18 -0.07 19.76
CA PRO A 132 18.43 -1.09 20.76
C PRO A 132 17.59 -0.83 21.99
N VAL A 133 16.92 -1.84 22.48
CA VAL A 133 16.03 -1.76 23.64
C VAL A 133 16.60 -2.59 24.79
N PRO A 134 16.72 -2.01 26.00
CA PRO A 134 17.15 -2.76 27.17
C PRO A 134 16.15 -3.87 27.52
N ILE A 135 16.65 -5.08 27.72
CA ILE A 135 15.83 -6.24 28.09
C ILE A 135 15.42 -6.12 29.57
N GLY A 136 14.14 -6.40 29.84
CA GLY A 136 13.61 -6.44 31.22
C GLY A 136 13.02 -5.12 31.70
N LEU A 137 13.02 -4.07 30.90
CA LEU A 137 12.34 -2.82 31.20
C LEU A 137 10.95 -2.75 30.54
N GLU A 138 10.02 -2.07 31.18
CA GLU A 138 8.74 -1.76 30.55
C GLU A 138 8.89 -0.60 29.58
N LEU A 139 8.44 -0.81 28.36
CA LEU A 139 8.56 0.18 27.28
C LEU A 139 7.23 0.87 27.02
N ALA A 140 7.30 2.14 26.70
CA ALA A 140 6.19 2.93 26.22
C ALA A 140 6.65 3.90 25.13
N VAL A 141 5.78 4.25 24.23
CA VAL A 141 6.04 5.28 23.24
C VAL A 141 5.29 6.55 23.66
N ALA A 142 5.94 7.69 23.60
CA ALA A 142 5.33 8.99 23.85
C ALA A 142 4.75 9.59 22.54
N ASP A 143 3.91 10.62 22.65
CA ASP A 143 3.24 11.24 21.52
C ASP A 143 4.16 11.90 20.49
N ASP A 144 5.36 12.23 20.89
CA ASP A 144 6.45 12.76 20.03
C ASP A 144 7.27 11.66 19.33
N GLY A 145 6.97 10.38 19.59
CA GLY A 145 7.72 9.25 19.05
C GLY A 145 8.95 8.87 19.87
N SER A 146 9.18 9.44 21.03
CA SER A 146 10.24 9.01 21.95
C SER A 146 9.87 7.68 22.63
N ILE A 147 10.85 6.78 22.75
CA ILE A 147 10.71 5.49 23.41
C ILE A 147 11.18 5.63 24.84
N LEU A 148 10.27 5.41 25.76
CA LEU A 148 10.49 5.49 27.19
C LEU A 148 10.66 4.09 27.77
N ALA A 149 11.71 3.88 28.55
CA ALA A 149 11.92 2.67 29.31
C ALA A 149 11.77 2.96 30.82
N THR A 150 10.95 2.16 31.49
CA THR A 150 10.70 2.26 32.94
C THR A 150 11.19 1.00 33.62
N ASP A 151 12.00 1.17 34.67
CA ASP A 151 12.44 0.05 35.50
C ASP A 151 11.37 -0.26 36.54
N LEU A 152 10.76 -1.42 36.43
CA LEU A 152 9.74 -1.90 37.36
C LEU A 152 10.30 -2.28 38.74
N THR A 153 11.62 -2.44 38.86
CA THR A 153 12.27 -2.76 40.13
C THR A 153 12.46 -1.51 41.02
N VAL A 154 12.42 -0.31 40.41
CA VAL A 154 12.51 0.98 41.09
C VAL A 154 11.32 1.86 40.67
N PRO A 155 10.15 1.69 41.30
CA PRO A 155 8.90 2.34 40.86
C PRO A 155 8.92 3.89 40.85
N GLU A 156 9.85 4.52 41.59
CA GLU A 156 9.99 5.99 41.68
C GLU A 156 11.01 6.54 40.67
N ALA A 157 11.70 5.69 39.90
CA ALA A 157 12.64 6.17 38.90
C ALA A 157 11.89 6.80 37.71
N PRO A 158 12.30 8.00 37.27
CA PRO A 158 11.70 8.61 36.10
C PRO A 158 11.96 7.76 34.83
N PRO A 159 11.03 7.69 33.89
CA PRO A 159 11.25 7.00 32.62
C PRO A 159 12.48 7.57 31.91
N THR A 160 13.31 6.71 31.36
CA THR A 160 14.47 7.10 30.57
C THR A 160 14.19 6.98 29.06
N VAL A 161 14.58 7.99 28.28
CA VAL A 161 14.47 7.95 26.83
C VAL A 161 15.56 7.03 26.29
N VAL A 162 15.16 5.98 25.57
CA VAL A 162 16.05 5.01 24.92
C VAL A 162 16.37 5.44 23.49
N GLY A 163 15.45 6.09 22.81
CA GLY A 163 15.62 6.55 21.45
C GLY A 163 14.34 7.21 20.91
N ASN A 164 14.45 7.79 19.72
CA ASN A 164 13.32 8.40 19.01
C ASN A 164 13.05 7.61 17.76
N LEU A 165 11.78 7.37 17.46
CA LEU A 165 11.33 6.73 16.21
C LEU A 165 11.64 7.62 15.01
N LEU A 166 12.03 7.03 13.88
CA LEU A 166 12.12 7.73 12.61
C LEU A 166 10.70 7.98 12.09
N LEU A 167 10.15 9.14 12.39
CA LEU A 167 8.86 9.57 11.91
C LEU A 167 9.04 10.64 10.83
N ARG A 168 8.27 10.54 9.74
CA ARG A 168 8.25 11.54 8.67
C ARG A 168 6.82 11.91 8.31
N ASP A 169 6.60 13.17 8.02
CA ASP A 169 5.36 13.61 7.37
C ASP A 169 5.50 13.40 5.86
N SER A 170 4.58 12.65 5.28
CA SER A 170 4.58 12.34 3.85
C SER A 170 3.90 13.42 2.99
N GLU A 171 3.53 14.57 3.58
CA GLU A 171 2.93 15.66 2.82
C GLU A 171 3.93 16.24 1.81
N GLY A 172 3.53 16.26 0.54
CA GLY A 172 4.40 16.72 -0.56
C GLY A 172 5.36 15.66 -1.09
N THR A 173 5.51 14.52 -0.42
CA THR A 173 6.35 13.42 -0.89
C THR A 173 5.51 12.31 -1.48
N ARG A 174 5.84 11.93 -2.72
CA ARG A 174 5.17 10.83 -3.38
C ARG A 174 5.67 9.50 -2.85
N LEU A 175 4.78 8.73 -2.23
CA LEU A 175 5.07 7.39 -1.76
C LEU A 175 4.50 6.34 -2.73
N VAL A 176 5.29 5.30 -2.98
CA VAL A 176 4.92 4.15 -3.81
C VAL A 176 4.99 2.89 -2.97
N ARG A 177 4.05 1.98 -3.19
CA ARG A 177 4.02 0.70 -2.49
C ARG A 177 5.02 -0.28 -3.09
N ARG A 178 5.82 -0.90 -2.25
CA ARG A 178 6.72 -2.00 -2.58
C ARG A 178 5.99 -3.35 -2.55
N ALA A 179 6.63 -4.38 -3.09
CA ALA A 179 6.10 -5.74 -3.10
C ALA A 179 5.98 -6.36 -1.69
N ASP A 180 6.83 -5.92 -0.75
CA ASP A 180 6.81 -6.33 0.67
C ASP A 180 5.73 -5.61 1.51
N GLY A 181 4.97 -4.71 0.89
CA GLY A 181 3.89 -3.94 1.53
C GLY A 181 4.35 -2.66 2.22
N LEU A 182 5.64 -2.39 2.25
CA LEU A 182 6.21 -1.14 2.72
C LEU A 182 6.06 -0.02 1.68
N PHE A 183 6.37 1.20 2.10
CA PHE A 183 6.30 2.38 1.25
C PHE A 183 7.71 2.91 0.98
N GLU A 184 7.92 3.34 -0.25
CA GLU A 184 9.17 3.91 -0.70
C GLU A 184 8.94 5.33 -1.22
N ALA A 185 9.80 6.28 -0.81
CA ALA A 185 9.71 7.64 -1.30
C ALA A 185 10.29 7.73 -2.72
N MET A 186 9.51 8.27 -3.65
CA MET A 186 9.99 8.63 -4.98
C MET A 186 10.57 10.03 -4.95
N GLY A 187 11.87 10.12 -4.66
CA GLY A 187 12.63 11.37 -4.73
C GLY A 187 13.27 11.60 -6.10
N SER A 188 13.77 12.81 -6.31
CA SER A 188 14.49 13.23 -7.55
C SER A 188 15.83 12.53 -7.77
N GLY A 189 16.26 11.64 -6.88
CA GLY A 189 17.56 10.95 -6.89
C GLY A 189 17.52 9.44 -7.07
N GLY A 190 16.34 8.82 -7.30
CA GLY A 190 16.24 7.36 -7.46
C GLY A 190 15.70 6.62 -6.24
N GLN A 191 15.63 5.32 -6.36
CA GLN A 191 14.93 4.39 -5.48
C GLN A 191 15.48 4.34 -4.05
N GLY A 192 14.57 4.50 -3.08
CA GLY A 192 14.74 4.09 -1.68
C GLY A 192 15.68 4.97 -0.84
N GLY A 193 15.20 5.35 0.31
CA GLY A 193 15.96 6.10 1.28
C GLY A 193 15.06 6.96 2.17
N ASP A 194 15.66 7.63 3.13
CA ASP A 194 14.97 8.63 3.93
C ASP A 194 14.65 9.86 3.08
N PHE A 195 13.60 10.58 3.44
CA PHE A 195 13.16 11.80 2.78
C PHE A 195 12.96 12.93 3.80
N GLU A 196 13.00 14.16 3.32
CA GLU A 196 12.74 15.32 4.17
C GLU A 196 11.27 15.35 4.61
N SER A 197 11.05 15.50 5.92
CA SER A 197 9.70 15.56 6.49
C SER A 197 8.94 16.75 5.96
N GLY A 198 7.65 16.56 5.71
CA GLY A 198 6.74 17.64 5.33
C GLY A 198 6.61 18.73 6.41
N PRO A 199 5.73 19.72 6.18
CA PRO A 199 5.61 20.90 7.03
C PRO A 199 5.01 20.61 8.40
N THR A 200 4.28 19.49 8.55
CA THR A 200 3.62 19.14 9.82
C THR A 200 4.52 18.25 10.65
N PRO A 201 4.83 18.61 11.93
CA PRO A 201 5.60 17.74 12.79
C PRO A 201 4.85 16.41 12.97
N PRO A 202 5.48 15.26 12.63
CA PRO A 202 4.84 13.97 12.77
C PRO A 202 4.58 13.67 14.25
N SER A 203 3.41 13.11 14.56
CA SER A 203 3.04 12.71 15.91
C SER A 203 2.33 11.38 15.92
N VAL A 204 2.41 10.69 17.04
CA VAL A 204 1.78 9.39 17.25
C VAL A 204 0.81 9.44 18.44
N GLN A 205 0.06 8.41 18.63
CA GLN A 205 -0.75 8.16 19.82
C GLN A 205 -0.48 6.74 20.30
N ALA A 206 0.02 6.60 21.51
CA ALA A 206 0.28 5.29 22.11
C ALA A 206 -1.01 4.57 22.51
N GLY A 207 -0.95 3.26 22.64
CA GLY A 207 -2.07 2.42 23.07
C GLY A 207 -3.13 2.14 22.00
N ALA A 208 -2.86 2.48 20.76
CA ALA A 208 -3.76 2.26 19.63
C ALA A 208 -2.97 1.92 18.37
N ILE A 209 -3.63 1.24 17.43
CA ILE A 209 -3.11 0.95 16.08
C ILE A 209 -4.05 1.50 15.03
N GLU A 210 -3.54 1.68 13.83
CA GLU A 210 -4.34 2.06 12.69
C GLU A 210 -4.92 0.83 12.00
N GLY A 211 -6.25 0.76 11.87
CA GLY A 211 -6.92 -0.25 11.07
C GLY A 211 -6.73 -0.01 9.57
N SER A 212 -7.15 -0.98 8.76
CA SER A 212 -7.16 -0.84 7.31
C SER A 212 -8.10 0.29 6.88
N SER A 213 -7.70 1.07 5.89
CA SER A 213 -8.55 2.10 5.28
C SER A 213 -9.63 1.53 4.34
N ILE A 214 -9.74 0.22 4.23
CA ILE A 214 -10.61 -0.48 3.28
C ILE A 214 -12.02 -0.64 3.84
N ASN A 215 -13.03 -0.21 3.07
CA ASN A 215 -14.42 -0.54 3.33
C ASN A 215 -14.77 -1.88 2.65
N ILE A 216 -14.90 -2.93 3.47
CA ILE A 216 -15.14 -4.29 3.01
C ILE A 216 -16.44 -4.39 2.19
N ALA A 217 -17.53 -3.74 2.65
CA ALA A 217 -18.83 -3.80 1.98
C ALA A 217 -18.75 -3.18 0.58
N GLU A 218 -18.13 -2.01 0.46
CA GLU A 218 -17.91 -1.34 -0.82
C GLU A 218 -17.06 -2.21 -1.78
N LYS A 219 -15.97 -2.79 -1.27
CA LYS A 219 -15.09 -3.64 -2.08
C LYS A 219 -15.77 -4.92 -2.56
N LEU A 220 -16.66 -5.50 -1.75
CA LEU A 220 -17.46 -6.67 -2.15
C LEU A 220 -18.45 -6.30 -3.27
N VAL A 221 -19.15 -5.18 -3.15
CA VAL A 221 -20.05 -4.70 -4.22
C VAL A 221 -19.26 -4.47 -5.51
N ASN A 222 -18.14 -3.75 -5.43
CA ASN A 222 -17.27 -3.52 -6.57
C ASN A 222 -16.76 -4.82 -7.21
N PHE A 223 -16.42 -5.83 -6.39
CA PHE A 223 -16.00 -7.13 -6.88
C PHE A 223 -17.13 -7.86 -7.63
N MET A 224 -18.35 -7.81 -7.12
CA MET A 224 -19.52 -8.38 -7.79
C MET A 224 -19.81 -7.69 -9.13
N ASP A 225 -19.75 -6.36 -9.17
CA ASP A 225 -19.98 -5.59 -10.39
C ASP A 225 -18.89 -5.83 -11.44
N MET A 226 -17.63 -5.93 -11.01
CA MET A 226 -16.53 -6.33 -11.89
C MET A 226 -16.72 -7.74 -12.44
N SER A 227 -17.20 -8.68 -11.63
CA SER A 227 -17.46 -10.07 -12.08
C SER A 227 -18.57 -10.12 -13.11
N ARG A 228 -19.68 -9.40 -12.89
CA ARG A 228 -20.76 -9.29 -13.89
C ARG A 228 -20.29 -8.61 -15.18
N SER A 229 -19.49 -7.55 -15.06
CA SER A 229 -18.91 -6.87 -16.21
C SER A 229 -17.97 -7.79 -17.00
N PHE A 230 -17.22 -8.64 -16.32
CA PHE A 230 -16.35 -9.62 -16.95
C PHE A 230 -17.16 -10.65 -17.76
N GLU A 231 -18.21 -11.22 -17.16
CA GLU A 231 -19.11 -12.16 -17.83
C GLU A 231 -19.76 -11.55 -19.07
N MET A 232 -20.27 -10.31 -18.95
CA MET A 232 -20.84 -9.59 -20.11
C MET A 232 -19.82 -9.41 -21.25
N ARG A 233 -18.58 -9.05 -20.92
CA ARG A 233 -17.52 -8.86 -21.94
C ARG A 233 -17.14 -10.17 -22.61
N ILE A 234 -17.07 -11.28 -21.88
CA ILE A 234 -16.85 -12.62 -22.44
C ILE A 234 -17.98 -12.97 -23.40
N LYS A 235 -19.24 -12.71 -23.01
CA LYS A 235 -20.40 -12.97 -23.89
C LYS A 235 -20.33 -12.15 -25.17
N ILE A 236 -20.01 -10.86 -25.09
CA ILE A 236 -19.82 -10.00 -26.27
C ILE A 236 -18.73 -10.56 -27.20
N ILE A 237 -17.60 -11.02 -26.66
CA ILE A 237 -16.51 -11.61 -27.45
C ILE A 237 -16.99 -12.89 -28.16
N SER A 238 -17.78 -13.72 -27.47
CA SER A 238 -18.34 -14.95 -28.04
C SER A 238 -19.32 -14.64 -29.20
N GLU A 239 -20.22 -13.67 -28.99
CA GLU A 239 -21.16 -13.22 -30.01
C GLU A 239 -20.45 -12.63 -31.25
N MET A 240 -19.39 -11.84 -31.03
CA MET A 240 -18.53 -11.31 -32.10
C MET A 240 -17.87 -12.44 -32.91
N LYS A 241 -17.41 -13.50 -32.25
CA LYS A 241 -16.82 -14.67 -32.90
C LYS A 241 -17.86 -15.41 -33.76
N GLU A 242 -19.08 -15.55 -33.28
CA GLU A 242 -20.17 -16.18 -34.05
C GLU A 242 -20.57 -15.35 -35.28
N LEU A 243 -20.64 -14.02 -35.13
CA LEU A 243 -20.86 -13.10 -36.25
C LEU A 243 -19.76 -13.19 -37.31
N ASP A 244 -18.51 -13.29 -36.89
CA ASP A 244 -17.35 -13.41 -37.78
C ASP A 244 -17.41 -14.74 -38.58
N ASN A 245 -17.73 -15.85 -37.90
CA ASN A 245 -17.90 -17.15 -38.51
C ASN A 245 -19.09 -17.15 -39.51
N SER A 246 -20.20 -16.52 -39.16
CA SER A 246 -21.38 -16.41 -40.04
C SER A 246 -21.04 -15.56 -41.26
N GLY A 247 -20.33 -14.44 -41.10
CA GLY A 247 -19.86 -13.61 -42.18
C GLY A 247 -18.89 -14.35 -43.12
N ALA A 248 -17.95 -15.11 -42.58
CA ALA A 248 -17.04 -15.94 -43.38
C ALA A 248 -17.76 -17.05 -44.15
N THR A 249 -18.81 -17.61 -43.56
CA THR A 249 -19.64 -18.64 -44.22
C THR A 249 -20.43 -18.05 -45.40
N MET A 250 -21.01 -16.86 -45.21
CA MET A 250 -21.71 -16.16 -46.28
C MET A 250 -20.82 -15.84 -47.48
N MET A 251 -19.56 -15.41 -47.21
CA MET A 251 -18.59 -15.12 -48.28
C MET A 251 -18.10 -16.36 -49.01
N ARG A 252 -18.23 -17.55 -48.43
CA ARG A 252 -17.85 -18.82 -49.10
C ARG A 252 -18.94 -19.34 -50.07
N TYR A 253 -20.18 -18.90 -49.94
CA TYR A 253 -21.32 -19.29 -50.79
C TYR A 253 -21.69 -18.22 -51.84
N ALA A 254 -20.97 -17.10 -51.84
CA ALA A 254 -21.08 -16.08 -52.89
C ALA A 254 -19.90 -16.20 -53.88
#